data_7fcc42e02b4438741e8ec8aeecab659e
#
_entry.id   7fcc42e02b4438741e8ec8aeecab659e
#
_cell.length_a   1.000
_cell.length_b   1.000
_cell.length_c   1.000
_cell.angle_alpha   90.00
_cell.angle_beta   90.00
_cell.angle_gamma   90.00
#
_symmetry.space_group_name_H-M   'P 1'
#
loop_
_entity.id
_entity.type
_entity.pdbx_description
1 polymer ?
#
loop_
_entity_poly.entity_id
_entity_poly.type
_entity_poly.pdbx_seq_one_letter_code
_entity_poly.pdbx_strand_id
1 'polypeptide(L)'
;MGDLKKYQMYIDGQWVNSESEKTFESFNPATEEPWAIIPEAGANDVDRAVKAAHRAFTEGPWANMTATERGKLLRRLAEVLAEHSETLGRAETTDTGKLLKETQWQARYIADYFQYYAGLADKVHGDTLPIDKPNMWTMTVREPLGVVAAIVPWNSQLFLVAVKIGPALAAGNTVVLKASEHASAPMLEFAKVFEEAGFPAGVMNIVTGYGDPCAKALTSHPLVARVSFTGGPETARDVVRNSAENLAQVSLELGGKSPM
;
A
#
# COMPACT_ATOMS: atom_id res chain seq x y z
N MET A 1 -13.10 6.59 -31.10
CA MET A 1 -12.63 6.08 -29.78
C MET A 1 -11.27 6.67 -29.56
N GLY A 2 -11.10 7.49 -28.52
CA GLY A 2 -9.77 7.98 -28.14
C GLY A 2 -8.91 6.80 -27.66
N ASP A 3 -7.58 6.90 -27.80
CA ASP A 3 -6.68 5.90 -27.26
C ASP A 3 -6.84 5.84 -25.72
N LEU A 4 -7.16 4.66 -25.18
CA LEU A 4 -7.27 4.43 -23.74
C LEU A 4 -5.91 4.64 -23.07
N LYS A 5 -5.91 5.24 -21.89
CA LYS A 5 -4.69 5.45 -21.13
C LYS A 5 -4.14 4.09 -20.66
N LYS A 6 -2.91 3.77 -21.05
CA LYS A 6 -2.23 2.54 -20.63
C LYS A 6 -1.40 2.79 -19.40
N TYR A 7 -1.64 1.99 -18.38
CA TYR A 7 -0.88 2.02 -17.11
C TYR A 7 0.13 0.88 -17.05
N GLN A 8 1.07 1.02 -16.14
CA GLN A 8 2.05 0.01 -15.77
C GLN A 8 2.05 -0.17 -14.26
N MET A 9 2.40 -1.34 -13.76
CA MET A 9 2.66 -1.56 -12.33
C MET A 9 3.94 -0.84 -11.91
N TYR A 10 4.06 -0.56 -10.61
CA TYR A 10 5.26 0.04 -10.04
C TYR A 10 5.96 -0.97 -9.14
N ILE A 11 7.09 -1.51 -9.59
CA ILE A 11 7.85 -2.56 -8.89
C ILE A 11 9.32 -2.20 -8.89
N ASP A 12 9.93 -2.20 -7.70
CA ASP A 12 11.38 -1.92 -7.53
C ASP A 12 11.83 -0.57 -8.11
N GLY A 13 11.00 0.46 -7.97
CA GLY A 13 11.27 1.78 -8.52
C GLY A 13 11.12 1.88 -10.04
N GLN A 14 10.49 0.90 -10.69
CA GLN A 14 10.33 0.84 -12.13
C GLN A 14 8.86 0.65 -12.53
N TRP A 15 8.50 1.26 -13.65
CA TRP A 15 7.23 1.05 -14.32
C TRP A 15 7.32 -0.16 -15.23
N VAL A 16 6.49 -1.19 -14.98
CA VAL A 16 6.60 -2.49 -15.64
C VAL A 16 5.23 -3.02 -16.07
N ASN A 17 5.20 -3.72 -17.18
CA ASN A 17 4.03 -4.50 -17.58
C ASN A 17 3.99 -5.82 -16.80
N SER A 18 2.84 -6.51 -16.85
CA SER A 18 2.74 -7.90 -16.41
C SER A 18 3.65 -8.80 -17.26
N GLU A 19 4.28 -9.79 -16.64
CA GLU A 19 5.09 -10.77 -17.34
C GLU A 19 4.29 -11.54 -18.42
N SER A 20 3.01 -11.76 -18.15
CA SER A 20 2.09 -12.40 -19.09
C SER A 20 1.61 -11.49 -20.21
N GLU A 21 1.92 -10.20 -20.16
CA GLU A 21 1.38 -9.12 -21.00
C GLU A 21 -0.15 -8.99 -20.98
N LYS A 22 -0.83 -9.73 -20.10
CA LYS A 22 -2.28 -9.62 -19.91
C LYS A 22 -2.65 -8.29 -19.29
N THR A 23 -3.80 -7.79 -19.70
CA THR A 23 -4.39 -6.55 -19.23
C THR A 23 -5.90 -6.69 -19.03
N PHE A 24 -6.48 -5.78 -18.28
CA PHE A 24 -7.93 -5.60 -18.18
C PHE A 24 -8.29 -4.13 -18.32
N GLU A 25 -9.54 -3.86 -18.65
CA GLU A 25 -10.06 -2.51 -18.77
C GLU A 25 -10.58 -2.00 -17.43
N SER A 26 -10.32 -0.72 -17.13
CA SER A 26 -10.98 -0.01 -16.05
C SER A 26 -12.07 0.88 -16.62
N PHE A 27 -13.26 0.84 -16.00
CA PHE A 27 -14.45 1.51 -16.49
C PHE A 27 -14.76 2.75 -15.64
N ASN A 28 -15.16 3.82 -16.32
CA ASN A 28 -15.75 4.97 -15.65
C ASN A 28 -17.23 4.69 -15.38
N PRO A 29 -17.66 4.55 -14.11
CA PRO A 29 -19.05 4.21 -13.78
C PRO A 29 -20.08 5.28 -14.17
N ALA A 30 -19.65 6.51 -14.43
CA ALA A 30 -20.55 7.58 -14.86
C ALA A 30 -20.89 7.50 -16.36
N THR A 31 -20.01 6.92 -17.18
CA THR A 31 -20.21 6.78 -18.63
C THR A 31 -20.41 5.34 -19.06
N GLU A 32 -20.11 4.38 -18.19
CA GLU A 32 -20.08 2.94 -18.46
C GLU A 32 -19.10 2.55 -19.58
N GLU A 33 -18.15 3.43 -19.88
CA GLU A 33 -17.14 3.22 -20.91
C GLU A 33 -15.77 2.94 -20.30
N PRO A 34 -14.92 2.10 -20.95
CA PRO A 34 -13.53 1.92 -20.54
C PRO A 34 -12.76 3.23 -20.75
N TRP A 35 -11.89 3.57 -19.80
CA TRP A 35 -11.06 4.76 -19.87
C TRP A 35 -9.57 4.48 -19.69
N ALA A 36 -9.22 3.30 -19.15
CA ALA A 36 -7.85 2.89 -18.91
C ALA A 36 -7.63 1.40 -19.17
N ILE A 37 -6.40 1.04 -19.51
CA ILE A 37 -5.91 -0.33 -19.62
C ILE A 37 -4.92 -0.57 -18.47
N ILE A 38 -5.18 -1.62 -17.71
CA ILE A 38 -4.46 -1.95 -16.48
C ILE A 38 -3.75 -3.30 -16.65
N PRO A 39 -2.48 -3.45 -16.23
CA PRO A 39 -1.78 -4.75 -16.26
C PRO A 39 -2.44 -5.76 -15.31
N GLU A 40 -2.50 -7.03 -15.72
CA GLU A 40 -2.98 -8.15 -14.90
C GLU A 40 -1.79 -8.93 -14.35
N ALA A 41 -1.42 -8.67 -13.10
CA ALA A 41 -0.33 -9.36 -12.42
C ALA A 41 -0.63 -10.84 -12.18
N GLY A 42 0.34 -11.67 -12.52
CA GLY A 42 0.40 -13.07 -12.13
C GLY A 42 1.20 -13.29 -10.84
N ALA A 43 1.36 -14.57 -10.47
CA ALA A 43 2.15 -14.95 -9.29
C ALA A 43 3.63 -14.51 -9.38
N ASN A 44 4.22 -14.55 -10.56
CA ASN A 44 5.61 -14.14 -10.80
C ASN A 44 5.81 -12.63 -10.60
N ASP A 45 4.86 -11.80 -11.04
CA ASP A 45 4.91 -10.35 -10.81
C ASP A 45 4.85 -10.03 -9.31
N VAL A 46 3.99 -10.74 -8.58
CA VAL A 46 3.87 -10.64 -7.12
C VAL A 46 5.16 -11.07 -6.43
N ASP A 47 5.74 -12.22 -6.81
CA ASP A 47 7.01 -12.70 -6.27
C ASP A 47 8.13 -11.68 -6.49
N ARG A 48 8.21 -11.08 -7.67
CA ARG A 48 9.15 -10.01 -8.00
C ARG A 48 8.96 -8.78 -7.11
N ALA A 49 7.70 -8.35 -6.89
CA ALA A 49 7.38 -7.20 -6.04
C ALA A 49 7.70 -7.48 -4.56
N VAL A 50 7.38 -8.67 -4.05
CA VAL A 50 7.67 -9.06 -2.66
C VAL A 50 9.17 -9.22 -2.43
N LYS A 51 9.91 -9.81 -3.37
CA LYS A 51 11.37 -9.90 -3.29
C LYS A 51 12.04 -8.53 -3.33
N ALA A 52 11.54 -7.60 -4.14
CA ALA A 52 12.01 -6.22 -4.16
C ALA A 52 11.77 -5.54 -2.80
N ALA A 53 10.57 -5.69 -2.24
CA ALA A 53 10.23 -5.17 -0.91
C ALA A 53 11.11 -5.77 0.19
N HIS A 54 11.34 -7.08 0.16
CA HIS A 54 12.19 -7.77 1.14
C HIS A 54 13.65 -7.31 1.02
N ARG A 55 14.19 -7.19 -0.18
CA ARG A 55 15.53 -6.68 -0.41
C ARG A 55 15.68 -5.24 0.11
N ALA A 56 14.72 -4.36 -0.18
CA ALA A 56 14.73 -3.00 0.35
C ALA A 56 14.65 -2.96 1.89
N PHE A 57 13.96 -3.92 2.51
CA PHE A 57 13.86 -4.05 3.96
C PHE A 57 15.16 -4.53 4.61
N THR A 58 15.88 -5.46 3.99
CA THR A 58 17.07 -6.11 4.56
C THR A 58 18.38 -5.47 4.12
N GLU A 59 18.37 -4.77 2.99
CA GLU A 59 19.56 -4.27 2.32
C GLU A 59 19.35 -2.82 1.83
N GLY A 60 20.42 -2.13 1.54
CA GLY A 60 20.38 -0.82 0.90
C GLY A 60 19.99 0.36 1.81
N PRO A 61 19.55 1.49 1.21
CA PRO A 61 19.36 2.73 1.95
C PRO A 61 18.24 2.65 2.99
N TRP A 62 17.11 2.03 2.67
CA TRP A 62 15.97 1.96 3.58
C TRP A 62 16.27 1.15 4.84
N ALA A 63 16.94 0.00 4.72
CA ALA A 63 17.32 -0.85 5.83
C ALA A 63 18.21 -0.13 6.86
N ASN A 64 19.03 0.81 6.39
CA ASN A 64 19.96 1.58 7.21
C ASN A 64 19.44 2.97 7.61
N MET A 65 18.25 3.33 7.17
CA MET A 65 17.66 4.65 7.42
C MET A 65 17.18 4.77 8.88
N THR A 66 17.58 5.84 9.53
CA THR A 66 17.10 6.15 10.88
C THR A 66 15.60 6.51 10.86
N ALA A 67 14.93 6.39 11.99
CA ALA A 67 13.53 6.78 12.13
C ALA A 67 13.29 8.26 11.76
N THR A 68 14.23 9.14 12.13
CA THR A 68 14.17 10.57 11.78
C THR A 68 14.27 10.80 10.26
N GLU A 69 15.14 10.05 9.57
CA GLU A 69 15.25 10.14 8.10
C GLU A 69 13.99 9.62 7.40
N ARG A 70 13.41 8.50 7.85
CA ARG A 70 12.10 8.03 7.37
C ARG A 70 11.01 9.08 7.57
N GLY A 71 11.00 9.75 8.74
CA GLY A 71 10.09 10.85 9.01
C GLY A 71 10.25 12.03 8.04
N LYS A 72 11.48 12.39 7.67
CA LYS A 72 11.75 13.43 6.66
C LYS A 72 11.21 13.02 5.30
N LEU A 73 11.42 11.77 4.88
CA LEU A 73 10.95 11.25 3.60
C LEU A 73 9.41 11.22 3.54
N LEU A 74 8.74 10.83 4.63
CA LEU A 74 7.27 10.89 4.73
C LEU A 74 6.72 12.33 4.69
N ARG A 75 7.44 13.33 5.24
CA ARG A 75 7.06 14.75 5.07
C ARG A 75 7.16 15.17 3.61
N ARG A 76 8.24 14.79 2.93
CA ARG A 76 8.35 15.09 1.49
C ARG A 76 7.23 14.43 0.68
N LEU A 77 6.87 13.18 1.00
CA LEU A 77 5.72 12.51 0.40
C LEU A 77 4.43 13.29 0.61
N ALA A 78 4.18 13.80 1.82
CA ALA A 78 3.00 14.60 2.12
C ALA A 78 2.95 15.92 1.33
N GLU A 79 4.08 16.59 1.13
CA GLU A 79 4.17 17.80 0.28
C GLU A 79 3.79 17.48 -1.17
N VAL A 80 4.41 16.45 -1.75
CA VAL A 80 4.11 16.02 -3.12
C VAL A 80 2.65 15.57 -3.28
N LEU A 81 2.10 14.87 -2.28
CA LEU A 81 0.67 14.51 -2.26
C LEU A 81 -0.25 15.73 -2.30
N ALA A 82 0.06 16.76 -1.52
CA ALA A 82 -0.72 17.99 -1.51
C ALA A 82 -0.69 18.70 -2.88
N GLU A 83 0.48 18.73 -3.53
CA GLU A 83 0.67 19.29 -4.87
C GLU A 83 -0.15 18.54 -5.94
N HIS A 84 -0.23 17.20 -5.83
CA HIS A 84 -0.94 16.32 -6.77
C HIS A 84 -2.39 16.01 -6.40
N SER A 85 -2.92 16.62 -5.33
CA SER A 85 -4.24 16.26 -4.78
C SER A 85 -5.41 16.39 -5.78
N GLU A 86 -5.33 17.37 -6.70
CA GLU A 86 -6.36 17.54 -7.73
C GLU A 86 -6.32 16.40 -8.76
N THR A 87 -5.16 16.04 -9.23
CA THR A 87 -4.96 14.96 -10.22
C THR A 87 -5.36 13.62 -9.64
N LEU A 88 -4.92 13.32 -8.41
CA LEU A 88 -5.26 12.09 -7.70
C LEU A 88 -6.77 11.98 -7.42
N GLY A 89 -7.38 13.07 -6.93
CA GLY A 89 -8.82 13.10 -6.69
C GLY A 89 -9.63 12.90 -7.96
N ARG A 90 -9.20 13.48 -9.08
CA ARG A 90 -9.84 13.29 -10.40
C ARG A 90 -9.73 11.85 -10.88
N ALA A 91 -8.56 11.22 -10.73
CA ALA A 91 -8.36 9.81 -11.08
C ALA A 91 -9.28 8.90 -10.26
N GLU A 92 -9.38 9.13 -8.95
CA GLU A 92 -10.28 8.35 -8.08
C GLU A 92 -11.75 8.57 -8.45
N THR A 93 -12.19 9.80 -8.74
CA THR A 93 -13.55 10.06 -9.23
C THR A 93 -13.85 9.32 -10.53
N THR A 94 -12.91 9.34 -11.48
CA THR A 94 -13.10 8.70 -12.78
C THR A 94 -13.27 7.19 -12.65
N ASP A 95 -12.51 6.58 -11.75
CA ASP A 95 -12.48 5.11 -11.57
C ASP A 95 -13.58 4.59 -10.61
N THR A 96 -14.07 5.42 -9.68
CA THR A 96 -14.99 4.97 -8.61
C THR A 96 -16.38 5.59 -8.68
N GLY A 97 -16.58 6.66 -9.44
CA GLY A 97 -17.84 7.41 -9.49
C GLY A 97 -18.11 8.30 -8.28
N LYS A 98 -17.18 8.43 -7.35
CA LYS A 98 -17.33 9.35 -6.20
C LYS A 98 -17.37 10.81 -6.64
N LEU A 99 -17.96 11.66 -5.80
CA LEU A 99 -18.00 13.10 -6.05
C LEU A 99 -16.59 13.69 -6.11
N LEU A 100 -16.26 14.42 -7.17
CA LEU A 100 -14.96 15.04 -7.38
C LEU A 100 -14.53 15.91 -6.21
N LYS A 101 -15.45 16.68 -5.62
CA LYS A 101 -15.16 17.51 -4.44
C LYS A 101 -14.72 16.67 -3.25
N GLU A 102 -15.31 15.51 -3.06
CA GLU A 102 -14.97 14.59 -1.97
C GLU A 102 -13.60 13.95 -2.19
N THR A 103 -13.33 13.43 -3.37
CA THR A 103 -12.05 12.78 -3.68
C THR A 103 -10.88 13.75 -3.66
N GLN A 104 -11.06 14.97 -4.15
CA GLN A 104 -10.05 16.03 -4.04
C GLN A 104 -9.78 16.43 -2.59
N TRP A 105 -10.84 16.53 -1.77
CA TRP A 105 -10.67 16.79 -0.33
C TRP A 105 -9.93 15.64 0.36
N GLN A 106 -10.31 14.39 0.08
CA GLN A 106 -9.63 13.22 0.65
C GLN A 106 -8.17 13.14 0.20
N ALA A 107 -7.87 13.37 -1.08
CA ALA A 107 -6.50 13.41 -1.59
C ALA A 107 -5.63 14.47 -0.91
N ARG A 108 -6.22 15.61 -0.51
CA ARG A 108 -5.53 16.63 0.27
C ARG A 108 -5.38 16.23 1.73
N TYR A 109 -6.43 15.64 2.33
CA TYR A 109 -6.42 15.21 3.72
C TYR A 109 -5.38 14.11 4.00
N ILE A 110 -5.13 13.21 3.07
CA ILE A 110 -4.11 12.16 3.25
C ILE A 110 -2.69 12.74 3.39
N ALA A 111 -2.41 13.92 2.86
CA ALA A 111 -1.15 14.60 3.09
C ALA A 111 -0.95 14.90 4.59
N ASP A 112 -1.98 15.42 5.27
CA ASP A 112 -1.94 15.67 6.72
C ASP A 112 -1.77 14.36 7.50
N TYR A 113 -2.38 13.28 7.03
CA TYR A 113 -2.23 11.96 7.63
C TYR A 113 -0.78 11.46 7.56
N PHE A 114 -0.11 11.62 6.41
CA PHE A 114 1.32 11.29 6.29
C PHE A 114 2.20 12.22 7.13
N GLN A 115 1.86 13.52 7.26
CA GLN A 115 2.55 14.45 8.16
C GLN A 115 2.48 13.97 9.62
N TYR A 116 1.31 13.48 10.06
CA TYR A 116 1.15 12.92 11.39
C TYR A 116 2.09 11.74 11.63
N TYR A 117 2.11 10.74 10.75
CA TYR A 117 2.99 9.58 10.89
C TYR A 117 4.47 9.92 10.69
N ALA A 118 4.78 10.90 9.88
CA ALA A 118 6.14 11.44 9.77
C ALA A 118 6.64 12.01 11.10
N GLY A 119 5.74 12.68 11.85
CA GLY A 119 6.02 13.17 13.20
C GLY A 119 6.14 12.08 14.26
N LEU A 120 5.54 10.90 14.02
CA LEU A 120 5.60 9.77 14.95
C LEU A 120 6.77 8.81 14.69
N ALA A 121 7.41 8.87 13.52
CA ALA A 121 8.39 7.87 13.11
C ALA A 121 9.52 7.67 14.15
N ASP A 122 10.01 8.73 14.76
CA ASP A 122 11.06 8.72 15.79
C ASP A 122 10.52 8.80 17.23
N LYS A 123 9.23 8.56 17.44
CA LYS A 123 8.57 8.57 18.76
C LYS A 123 8.15 7.19 19.25
N VAL A 124 8.41 6.15 18.45
CA VAL A 124 8.08 4.77 18.82
C VAL A 124 9.18 4.23 19.72
N HIS A 125 8.91 4.16 21.01
CA HIS A 125 9.84 3.66 22.02
C HIS A 125 9.32 2.38 22.66
N GLY A 126 10.21 1.65 23.34
CA GLY A 126 9.87 0.51 24.19
C GLY A 126 9.79 0.91 25.67
N ASP A 127 9.56 -0.08 26.51
CA ASP A 127 9.38 0.04 27.94
C ASP A 127 10.53 -0.63 28.69
N THR A 128 10.89 -0.09 29.86
CA THR A 128 11.71 -0.79 30.84
C THR A 128 10.79 -1.51 31.82
N LEU A 129 10.94 -2.82 31.94
CA LEU A 129 10.05 -3.69 32.71
C LEU A 129 10.66 -4.05 34.07
N PRO A 130 9.92 -4.01 35.19
CA PRO A 130 10.39 -4.54 36.44
C PRO A 130 10.55 -6.08 36.34
N ILE A 131 11.60 -6.58 36.94
CA ILE A 131 11.88 -8.00 37.03
C ILE A 131 12.38 -8.32 38.46
N ASP A 132 11.92 -9.46 39.00
CA ASP A 132 12.31 -9.91 40.34
C ASP A 132 13.69 -10.61 40.33
N LYS A 133 14.70 -9.91 39.77
CA LYS A 133 16.11 -10.34 39.74
C LYS A 133 17.00 -9.09 39.78
N PRO A 134 17.74 -8.83 40.88
CA PRO A 134 18.43 -7.58 41.09
C PRO A 134 19.63 -7.35 40.14
N ASN A 135 20.11 -8.37 39.47
CA ASN A 135 21.24 -8.35 38.53
C ASN A 135 20.79 -8.44 37.05
N MET A 136 19.52 -8.27 36.76
CA MET A 136 18.97 -8.29 35.39
C MET A 136 18.25 -7.00 35.07
N TRP A 137 18.34 -6.60 33.81
CA TRP A 137 17.60 -5.47 33.25
C TRP A 137 16.77 -5.96 32.05
N THR A 138 15.47 -5.66 32.05
CA THR A 138 14.53 -6.10 31.00
C THR A 138 13.93 -4.89 30.31
N MET A 139 13.97 -4.90 28.98
CA MET A 139 13.36 -3.85 28.15
C MET A 139 12.69 -4.47 26.95
N THR A 140 11.70 -3.77 26.39
CA THR A 140 11.14 -4.05 25.09
C THR A 140 11.77 -3.15 24.02
N VAL A 141 11.97 -3.69 22.82
CA VAL A 141 12.42 -2.92 21.65
C VAL A 141 11.35 -3.08 20.57
N ARG A 142 10.96 -1.98 19.93
CA ARG A 142 10.02 -1.99 18.81
C ARG A 142 10.81 -2.08 17.51
N GLU A 143 10.54 -3.12 16.73
CA GLU A 143 11.19 -3.36 15.44
C GLU A 143 10.15 -3.47 14.33
N PRO A 144 10.49 -3.09 13.07
CA PRO A 144 9.61 -3.30 11.93
C PRO A 144 9.42 -4.79 11.66
N LEU A 145 8.24 -5.16 11.14
CA LEU A 145 7.88 -6.55 10.86
C LEU A 145 8.54 -7.10 9.59
N GLY A 146 8.73 -6.25 8.59
CA GLY A 146 9.24 -6.65 7.28
C GLY A 146 8.34 -6.19 6.13
N VAL A 147 8.01 -7.10 5.22
CA VAL A 147 7.13 -6.81 4.09
C VAL A 147 5.67 -6.84 4.52
N VAL A 148 4.96 -5.74 4.25
CA VAL A 148 3.52 -5.60 4.50
C VAL A 148 2.77 -5.69 3.17
N ALA A 149 1.88 -6.66 3.05
CA ALA A 149 0.89 -6.73 1.98
C ALA A 149 -0.30 -5.83 2.33
N ALA A 150 -0.51 -4.75 1.60
CA ALA A 150 -1.64 -3.85 1.75
C ALA A 150 -2.66 -4.12 0.64
N ILE A 151 -3.89 -4.47 1.00
CA ILE A 151 -4.97 -4.74 0.04
C ILE A 151 -6.10 -3.77 0.32
N VAL A 152 -6.46 -2.99 -0.71
CA VAL A 152 -7.49 -1.95 -0.62
C VAL A 152 -8.68 -2.26 -1.53
N PRO A 153 -9.91 -1.91 -1.11
CA PRO A 153 -11.10 -2.04 -1.94
C PRO A 153 -11.19 -0.89 -2.94
N TRP A 154 -12.27 -0.85 -3.72
CA TRP A 154 -12.49 0.13 -4.79
C TRP A 154 -13.05 1.49 -4.32
N ASN A 155 -13.69 1.57 -3.15
CA ASN A 155 -14.57 2.68 -2.80
C ASN A 155 -13.91 3.95 -2.24
N SER A 156 -12.67 3.90 -1.74
CA SER A 156 -11.90 5.05 -1.22
C SER A 156 -10.42 4.72 -1.18
N GLN A 157 -9.83 4.44 -2.31
CA GLN A 157 -8.51 3.84 -2.38
C GLN A 157 -7.42 4.73 -1.81
N LEU A 158 -7.39 6.02 -2.18
CA LEU A 158 -6.38 6.96 -1.69
C LEU A 158 -6.39 7.08 -0.17
N PHE A 159 -7.57 7.15 0.43
CA PHE A 159 -7.68 7.22 1.89
C PHE A 159 -7.29 5.88 2.55
N LEU A 160 -7.83 4.77 2.05
CA LEU A 160 -7.60 3.45 2.63
C LEU A 160 -6.15 2.96 2.46
N VAL A 161 -5.47 3.35 1.40
CA VAL A 161 -4.05 3.07 1.27
C VAL A 161 -3.25 3.88 2.29
N ALA A 162 -3.54 5.16 2.46
CA ALA A 162 -2.82 6.02 3.39
C ALA A 162 -2.86 5.49 4.83
N VAL A 163 -4.05 5.03 5.30
CA VAL A 163 -4.20 4.49 6.67
C VAL A 163 -3.43 3.18 6.88
N LYS A 164 -3.10 2.45 5.83
CA LYS A 164 -2.28 1.22 5.91
C LYS A 164 -0.79 1.51 5.82
N ILE A 165 -0.39 2.30 4.83
CA ILE A 165 1.03 2.47 4.51
C ILE A 165 1.70 3.58 5.31
N GLY A 166 0.98 4.61 5.75
CA GLY A 166 1.53 5.66 6.61
C GLY A 166 2.21 5.11 7.86
N PRO A 167 1.50 4.37 8.73
CA PRO A 167 2.10 3.73 9.90
C PRO A 167 3.13 2.66 9.53
N ALA A 168 2.90 1.87 8.45
CA ALA A 168 3.84 0.83 8.05
C ALA A 168 5.21 1.40 7.68
N LEU A 169 5.25 2.44 6.85
CA LEU A 169 6.48 3.11 6.42
C LEU A 169 7.14 3.88 7.57
N ALA A 170 6.37 4.56 8.42
CA ALA A 170 6.90 5.25 9.60
C ALA A 170 7.64 4.27 10.53
N ALA A 171 7.08 3.08 10.72
CA ALA A 171 7.69 2.02 11.52
C ALA A 171 8.91 1.36 10.85
N GLY A 172 9.19 1.62 9.56
CA GLY A 172 10.33 1.07 8.83
C GLY A 172 10.04 -0.19 8.02
N ASN A 173 8.78 -0.57 7.86
CA ASN A 173 8.39 -1.66 6.98
C ASN A 173 8.49 -1.27 5.50
N THR A 174 8.46 -2.25 4.62
CA THR A 174 8.27 -2.08 3.17
C THR A 174 6.90 -2.60 2.76
N VAL A 175 6.39 -2.17 1.61
CA VAL A 175 4.99 -2.41 1.23
C VAL A 175 4.89 -2.98 -0.19
N VAL A 176 4.02 -3.97 -0.33
CA VAL A 176 3.43 -4.37 -1.61
C VAL A 176 1.92 -4.10 -1.53
N LEU A 177 1.47 -3.12 -2.30
CA LEU A 177 0.07 -2.74 -2.41
C LEU A 177 -0.59 -3.51 -3.56
N LYS A 178 -1.70 -4.17 -3.28
CA LYS A 178 -2.60 -4.70 -4.31
C LYS A 178 -3.83 -3.79 -4.41
N ALA A 179 -3.97 -3.12 -5.55
CA ALA A 179 -5.16 -2.34 -5.88
C ALA A 179 -6.37 -3.22 -6.19
N SER A 180 -7.58 -2.69 -6.00
CA SER A 180 -8.79 -3.37 -6.47
C SER A 180 -8.83 -3.41 -8.00
N GLU A 181 -9.26 -4.53 -8.58
CA GLU A 181 -9.50 -4.67 -10.01
C GLU A 181 -10.59 -3.74 -10.55
N HIS A 182 -11.50 -3.32 -9.69
CA HIS A 182 -12.59 -2.40 -10.05
C HIS A 182 -12.17 -0.93 -10.09
N ALA A 183 -11.00 -0.58 -9.56
CA ALA A 183 -10.49 0.80 -9.57
C ALA A 183 -8.98 0.80 -9.28
N SER A 184 -8.17 0.40 -10.24
CA SER A 184 -6.71 0.27 -10.09
C SER A 184 -5.94 1.55 -10.44
N ALA A 185 -6.45 2.36 -11.35
CA ALA A 185 -5.72 3.49 -11.91
C ALA A 185 -5.33 4.57 -10.88
N PRO A 186 -6.16 4.93 -9.88
CA PRO A 186 -5.75 5.88 -8.85
C PRO A 186 -4.52 5.45 -8.07
N MET A 187 -4.33 4.14 -7.86
CA MET A 187 -3.15 3.63 -7.14
C MET A 187 -1.88 3.72 -7.99
N LEU A 188 -2.01 3.57 -9.30
CA LEU A 188 -0.89 3.74 -10.24
C LEU A 188 -0.53 5.22 -10.42
N GLU A 189 -1.50 6.14 -10.36
CA GLU A 189 -1.21 7.58 -10.24
C GLU A 189 -0.53 7.91 -8.90
N PHE A 190 -0.97 7.29 -7.81
CA PHE A 190 -0.38 7.46 -6.48
C PHE A 190 1.09 6.98 -6.43
N ALA A 191 1.47 5.95 -7.20
CA ALA A 191 2.86 5.49 -7.27
C ALA A 191 3.83 6.59 -7.71
N LYS A 192 3.41 7.50 -8.61
CA LYS A 192 4.22 8.62 -9.09
C LYS A 192 4.66 9.56 -7.97
N VAL A 193 3.83 9.70 -6.96
CA VAL A 193 4.12 10.55 -5.79
C VAL A 193 5.29 9.99 -4.97
N PHE A 194 5.42 8.66 -4.88
CA PHE A 194 6.56 8.01 -4.23
C PHE A 194 7.86 8.18 -5.00
N GLU A 195 7.79 8.07 -6.31
CA GLU A 195 8.93 8.32 -7.20
C GLU A 195 9.42 9.77 -7.06
N GLU A 196 8.53 10.75 -7.13
CA GLU A 196 8.85 12.17 -6.98
C GLU A 196 9.32 12.54 -5.58
N ALA A 197 8.78 11.90 -4.54
CA ALA A 197 9.21 12.09 -3.16
C ALA A 197 10.60 11.48 -2.87
N GLY A 198 11.14 10.65 -3.78
CA GLY A 198 12.46 10.08 -3.69
C GLY A 198 12.57 8.86 -2.77
N PHE A 199 11.51 8.06 -2.66
CA PHE A 199 11.58 6.80 -1.92
C PHE A 199 12.56 5.82 -2.57
N PRO A 200 13.39 5.10 -1.80
CA PRO A 200 14.27 4.08 -2.36
C PRO A 200 13.47 3.00 -3.09
N ALA A 201 14.06 2.46 -4.17
CA ALA A 201 13.48 1.35 -4.92
C ALA A 201 13.09 0.18 -3.99
N GLY A 202 11.96 -0.47 -4.27
CA GLY A 202 11.46 -1.60 -3.50
C GLY A 202 10.73 -1.25 -2.20
N VAL A 203 10.85 -0.03 -1.66
CA VAL A 203 10.15 0.36 -0.41
C VAL A 203 8.63 0.35 -0.60
N MET A 204 8.17 0.84 -1.75
CA MET A 204 6.77 0.82 -2.17
C MET A 204 6.67 0.12 -3.52
N ASN A 205 5.80 -0.88 -3.60
CA ASN A 205 5.49 -1.61 -4.83
C ASN A 205 3.98 -1.66 -5.00
N ILE A 206 3.49 -1.53 -6.22
CA ILE A 206 2.05 -1.57 -6.53
C ILE A 206 1.80 -2.58 -7.64
N VAL A 207 1.01 -3.58 -7.33
CA VAL A 207 0.54 -4.59 -8.27
C VAL A 207 -0.97 -4.48 -8.48
N THR A 208 -1.41 -4.79 -9.68
CA THR A 208 -2.81 -4.79 -10.09
C THR A 208 -3.20 -6.18 -10.61
N GLY A 209 -4.44 -6.58 -10.43
CA GLY A 209 -4.90 -7.91 -10.85
C GLY A 209 -6.03 -8.42 -9.97
N TYR A 210 -6.46 -9.64 -10.23
CA TYR A 210 -7.59 -10.27 -9.58
C TYR A 210 -7.24 -10.95 -8.24
N GLY A 211 -8.26 -11.47 -7.56
CA GLY A 211 -8.08 -12.23 -6.32
C GLY A 211 -7.19 -13.46 -6.50
N ASP A 212 -7.43 -14.24 -7.55
CA ASP A 212 -6.58 -15.35 -8.00
C ASP A 212 -6.09 -15.04 -9.43
N PRO A 213 -4.77 -15.09 -9.72
CA PRO A 213 -3.68 -15.52 -8.84
C PRO A 213 -3.04 -14.40 -8.00
N CYS A 214 -3.29 -13.12 -8.28
CA CYS A 214 -2.50 -12.00 -7.75
C CYS A 214 -2.61 -11.88 -6.21
N ALA A 215 -3.82 -11.66 -5.65
CA ALA A 215 -3.97 -11.49 -4.21
C ALA A 215 -3.63 -12.77 -3.43
N LYS A 216 -3.94 -13.94 -3.99
CA LYS A 216 -3.60 -15.23 -3.40
C LYS A 216 -2.09 -15.40 -3.27
N ALA A 217 -1.34 -15.17 -4.34
CA ALA A 217 0.11 -15.23 -4.33
C ALA A 217 0.72 -14.23 -3.31
N LEU A 218 0.15 -13.03 -3.21
CA LEU A 218 0.61 -12.02 -2.25
C LEU A 218 0.37 -12.43 -0.80
N THR A 219 -0.83 -12.92 -0.49
CA THR A 219 -1.23 -13.23 0.89
C THR A 219 -0.63 -14.53 1.43
N SER A 220 -0.20 -15.45 0.55
CA SER A 220 0.49 -16.70 0.92
C SER A 220 2.01 -16.63 0.77
N HIS A 221 2.56 -15.50 0.34
CA HIS A 221 3.98 -15.40 0.03
C HIS A 221 4.87 -15.53 1.28
N PRO A 222 5.91 -16.38 1.29
CA PRO A 222 6.69 -16.70 2.49
C PRO A 222 7.44 -15.50 3.10
N LEU A 223 7.72 -14.46 2.33
CA LEU A 223 8.40 -13.24 2.79
C LEU A 223 7.44 -12.14 3.26
N VAL A 224 6.12 -12.35 3.18
CA VAL A 224 5.13 -11.40 3.71
C VAL A 224 4.95 -11.64 5.20
N ALA A 225 5.29 -10.64 6.01
CA ALA A 225 5.19 -10.70 7.47
C ALA A 225 3.80 -10.26 7.99
N ARG A 226 3.11 -9.39 7.24
CA ARG A 226 1.79 -8.88 7.62
C ARG A 226 0.91 -8.65 6.41
N VAL A 227 -0.38 -9.00 6.55
CA VAL A 227 -1.43 -8.64 5.60
C VAL A 227 -2.37 -7.63 6.25
N SER A 228 -2.55 -6.47 5.63
CA SER A 228 -3.54 -5.46 6.00
C SER A 228 -4.61 -5.39 4.91
N PHE A 229 -5.76 -5.97 5.17
CA PHE A 229 -6.86 -6.12 4.22
C PHE A 229 -8.06 -5.25 4.60
N THR A 230 -8.66 -4.58 3.60
CA THR A 230 -9.98 -3.98 3.71
C THR A 230 -10.84 -4.48 2.56
N GLY A 231 -12.04 -5.01 2.88
CA GLY A 231 -12.96 -5.54 1.87
C GLY A 231 -14.09 -6.38 2.44
N GLY A 232 -14.64 -7.26 1.61
CA GLY A 232 -15.75 -8.14 1.98
C GLY A 232 -15.33 -9.31 2.88
N PRO A 233 -16.26 -9.84 3.70
CA PRO A 233 -15.97 -10.93 4.65
C PRO A 233 -15.62 -12.25 3.96
N GLU A 234 -16.12 -12.51 2.76
CA GLU A 234 -15.80 -13.73 2.00
C GLU A 234 -14.33 -13.72 1.58
N THR A 235 -13.86 -12.64 0.94
CA THR A 235 -12.46 -12.46 0.57
C THR A 235 -11.56 -12.45 1.81
N ALA A 236 -12.02 -11.89 2.94
CA ALA A 236 -11.27 -11.90 4.19
C ALA A 236 -10.98 -13.34 4.67
N ARG A 237 -11.94 -14.28 4.52
CA ARG A 237 -11.72 -15.70 4.86
C ARG A 237 -10.63 -16.31 3.99
N ASP A 238 -10.57 -15.96 2.70
CA ASP A 238 -9.53 -16.46 1.80
C ASP A 238 -8.16 -15.84 2.16
N VAL A 239 -8.11 -14.57 2.51
CA VAL A 239 -6.90 -13.93 3.03
C VAL A 239 -6.37 -14.66 4.27
N VAL A 240 -7.24 -14.99 5.24
CA VAL A 240 -6.85 -15.73 6.45
C VAL A 240 -6.35 -17.15 6.10
N ARG A 241 -7.05 -17.86 5.19
CA ARG A 241 -6.60 -19.20 4.75
C ARG A 241 -5.24 -19.15 4.07
N ASN A 242 -5.04 -18.20 3.18
CA ASN A 242 -3.78 -18.06 2.46
C ASN A 242 -2.62 -17.69 3.40
N SER A 243 -2.86 -16.78 4.37
CA SER A 243 -1.85 -16.37 5.33
C SER A 243 -1.47 -17.46 6.36
N ALA A 244 -2.19 -18.55 6.41
CA ALA A 244 -1.78 -19.72 7.18
C ALA A 244 -0.50 -20.38 6.63
N GLU A 245 -0.24 -20.25 5.34
CA GLU A 245 0.96 -20.81 4.68
C GLU A 245 2.27 -20.12 5.15
N ASN A 246 2.20 -18.84 5.48
CA ASN A 246 3.37 -18.04 5.87
C ASN A 246 3.29 -17.55 7.32
N LEU A 247 2.21 -17.84 8.05
CA LEU A 247 1.94 -17.37 9.41
C LEU A 247 1.97 -15.83 9.54
N ALA A 248 1.66 -15.12 8.46
CA ALA A 248 1.62 -13.66 8.46
C ALA A 248 0.56 -13.13 9.44
N GLN A 249 0.89 -12.04 10.12
CA GLN A 249 -0.10 -11.33 10.93
C GLN A 249 -1.18 -10.73 10.03
N VAL A 250 -2.45 -10.88 10.38
CA VAL A 250 -3.57 -10.37 9.58
C VAL A 250 -4.35 -9.32 10.34
N SER A 251 -4.58 -8.16 9.69
CA SER A 251 -5.56 -7.16 10.11
C SER A 251 -6.66 -7.06 9.08
N LEU A 252 -7.91 -7.13 9.53
CA LEU A 252 -9.09 -7.12 8.69
C LEU A 252 -9.97 -5.94 9.02
N GLU A 253 -10.23 -5.10 8.01
CA GLU A 253 -11.24 -4.05 8.06
C GLU A 253 -12.39 -4.47 7.14
N LEU A 254 -13.54 -4.77 7.71
CA LEU A 254 -14.67 -5.37 7.02
C LEU A 254 -15.91 -4.49 7.09
N GLY A 255 -16.91 -4.84 6.28
CA GLY A 255 -18.20 -4.16 6.29
C GLY A 255 -18.95 -4.33 7.61
N GLY A 256 -19.89 -3.43 7.85
CA GLY A 256 -20.73 -3.44 9.04
C GLY A 256 -21.96 -2.58 8.87
N LYS A 257 -22.79 -2.56 9.91
CA LYS A 257 -23.98 -1.70 10.06
C LYS A 257 -24.00 -1.14 11.48
N SER A 258 -23.07 -0.20 11.75
CA SER A 258 -22.99 0.47 13.05
C SER A 258 -24.26 1.28 13.31
N PRO A 259 -24.84 1.22 14.52
CA PRO A 259 -25.95 2.08 14.89
C PRO A 259 -25.47 3.54 15.00
N MET A 260 -26.32 4.46 14.58
CA MET A 260 -26.14 5.91 14.78
C MET A 260 -27.24 6.45 15.68
#